data_7f7252accbc97097d7d0c5cc8bee06e3
#
_entry.id   7f7252accbc97097d7d0c5cc8bee06e3
#
_cell.length_a   1.000
_cell.length_b   1.000
_cell.length_c   1.000
_cell.angle_alpha   90.00
_cell.angle_beta   90.00
_cell.angle_gamma   90.00
#
_symmetry.space_group_name_H-M   'P 1'
#
loop_
_entity.id
_entity.type
_entity.pdbx_description
1 polymer ?
#
loop_
_entity_poly.entity_id
_entity_poly.type
_entity_poly.pdbx_seq_one_letter_code
_entity_poly.pdbx_strand_id
1 'polypeptide(L)'
;MSKFEFSIKFKIDPKIMFENIIDFEYYPNFMKQIQNVKIIKKSENEIITEETIILKSLIKKEIVQQTIHQIKENKIHSEIISGIAKNSIIDIILDKSEEETNVNVKIELKLGFKGRIFEPLIKKYLKMYVVGILRKINTRILEKN
;
A
#
# COMPACT_ATOMS: atom_id res chain seq x y z
N MET A 1 3.24 -13.70 13.29
CA MET A 1 3.47 -12.32 12.82
C MET A 1 4.69 -12.30 11.91
N SER A 2 4.56 -11.76 10.71
CA SER A 2 5.66 -11.63 9.76
C SER A 2 6.07 -10.19 9.61
N LYS A 3 7.36 -9.94 9.66
CA LYS A 3 7.93 -8.61 9.41
C LYS A 3 8.89 -8.72 8.23
N PHE A 4 8.77 -7.79 7.29
CA PHE A 4 9.70 -7.72 6.17
C PHE A 4 9.80 -6.29 5.66
N GLU A 5 10.90 -6.00 5.00
CA GLU A 5 11.14 -4.68 4.45
C GLU A 5 11.85 -4.78 3.11
N PHE A 6 11.67 -3.76 2.28
CA PHE A 6 12.34 -3.64 1.01
C PHE A 6 12.41 -2.18 0.60
N SER A 7 13.27 -1.88 -0.37
CA SER A 7 13.46 -0.52 -0.89
C SER A 7 13.49 -0.54 -2.40
N ILE A 8 12.95 0.51 -3.01
CA ILE A 8 12.98 0.70 -4.46
C ILE A 8 13.38 2.14 -4.73
N LYS A 9 14.27 2.34 -5.71
CA LYS A 9 14.70 3.67 -6.15
C LYS A 9 13.98 4.07 -7.42
N PHE A 10 13.53 5.33 -7.47
CA PHE A 10 12.89 5.90 -8.63
C PHE A 10 13.55 7.24 -8.97
N LYS A 11 13.67 7.54 -10.27
CA LYS A 11 14.20 8.83 -10.74
C LYS A 11 13.09 9.87 -10.79
N ILE A 12 12.50 10.15 -9.64
CA ILE A 12 11.36 11.06 -9.49
C ILE A 12 11.57 11.86 -8.22
N ASP A 13 11.14 13.12 -8.22
CA ASP A 13 11.14 13.97 -7.04
C ASP A 13 10.30 13.34 -5.93
N PRO A 14 10.79 13.30 -4.68
CA PRO A 14 10.04 12.70 -3.57
C PRO A 14 8.66 13.30 -3.36
N LYS A 15 8.51 14.61 -3.54
CA LYS A 15 7.22 15.28 -3.38
C LYS A 15 6.19 14.78 -4.40
N ILE A 16 6.60 14.65 -5.65
CA ILE A 16 5.73 14.16 -6.72
C ILE A 16 5.37 12.70 -6.46
N MET A 17 6.37 11.89 -6.09
CA MET A 17 6.15 10.49 -5.76
C MET A 17 5.16 10.35 -4.60
N PHE A 18 5.36 11.12 -3.53
CA PHE A 18 4.52 11.10 -2.34
C PHE A 18 3.06 11.45 -2.66
N GLU A 19 2.84 12.53 -3.44
CA GLU A 19 1.50 12.95 -3.83
C GLU A 19 0.74 11.86 -4.59
N ASN A 20 1.44 11.07 -5.38
CA ASN A 20 0.83 9.97 -6.12
C ASN A 20 0.60 8.74 -5.24
N ILE A 21 1.45 8.50 -4.25
CA ILE A 21 1.26 7.38 -3.31
C ILE A 21 0.02 7.59 -2.46
N ILE A 22 -0.26 8.83 -2.03
CA ILE A 22 -1.43 9.10 -1.18
C ILE A 22 -2.73 9.25 -1.97
N ASP A 23 -2.69 9.16 -3.28
CA ASP A 23 -3.87 9.19 -4.15
C ASP A 23 -4.53 7.79 -4.18
N PHE A 24 -5.01 7.36 -3.04
CA PHE A 24 -5.53 5.99 -2.83
C PHE A 24 -6.70 5.64 -3.72
N GLU A 25 -7.56 6.60 -4.06
CA GLU A 25 -8.72 6.34 -4.92
C GLU A 25 -8.33 5.90 -6.33
N TYR A 26 -7.12 6.22 -6.76
CA TYR A 26 -6.64 5.83 -8.08
C TYR A 26 -6.12 4.39 -8.14
N TYR A 27 -5.87 3.76 -7.00
CA TYR A 27 -5.25 2.42 -6.93
C TYR A 27 -5.95 1.33 -7.75
N PRO A 28 -7.28 1.31 -7.88
CA PRO A 28 -7.93 0.31 -8.75
C PRO A 28 -7.47 0.36 -10.20
N ASN A 29 -6.97 1.51 -10.66
CA ASN A 29 -6.41 1.66 -12.01
C ASN A 29 -5.03 1.02 -12.16
N PHE A 30 -4.33 0.78 -11.06
CA PHE A 30 -3.02 0.13 -11.06
C PHE A 30 -3.11 -1.38 -10.96
N MET A 31 -4.09 -1.90 -10.21
CA MET A 31 -4.19 -3.32 -9.88
C MET A 31 -5.64 -3.78 -10.02
N LYS A 32 -5.88 -4.78 -10.88
CA LYS A 32 -7.23 -5.32 -11.08
C LYS A 32 -7.82 -5.96 -9.81
N GLN A 33 -6.95 -6.47 -8.94
CA GLN A 33 -7.38 -7.10 -7.70
C GLN A 33 -7.96 -6.10 -6.70
N ILE A 34 -7.61 -4.84 -6.84
CA ILE A 34 -8.21 -3.77 -6.05
C ILE A 34 -9.43 -3.28 -6.81
N GLN A 35 -10.61 -3.75 -6.43
CA GLN A 35 -11.85 -3.38 -7.11
C GLN A 35 -12.27 -1.95 -6.85
N ASN A 36 -12.11 -1.53 -5.60
CA ASN A 36 -12.58 -0.22 -5.18
C ASN A 36 -11.78 0.27 -3.99
N VAL A 37 -11.55 1.57 -3.95
CA VAL A 37 -11.01 2.26 -2.78
C VAL A 37 -11.91 3.46 -2.52
N LYS A 38 -12.56 3.47 -1.37
CA LYS A 38 -13.46 4.54 -0.96
C LYS A 38 -12.82 5.32 0.18
N ILE A 39 -12.82 6.64 0.07
CA ILE A 39 -12.35 7.49 1.16
C ILE A 39 -13.50 7.68 2.14
N ILE A 40 -13.29 7.21 3.37
CA ILE A 40 -14.27 7.31 4.46
C ILE A 40 -14.10 8.66 5.18
N LYS A 41 -12.85 9.07 5.39
CA LYS A 41 -12.52 10.32 6.05
C LYS A 41 -11.20 10.83 5.51
N LYS A 42 -11.12 12.15 5.32
CA LYS A 42 -9.88 12.77 4.86
C LYS A 42 -9.66 14.09 5.60
N SER A 43 -8.48 14.20 6.20
CA SER A 43 -7.99 15.44 6.78
C SER A 43 -6.54 15.64 6.31
N GLU A 44 -5.91 16.73 6.71
CA GLU A 44 -4.55 17.03 6.30
C GLU A 44 -3.54 15.93 6.66
N ASN A 45 -3.69 15.36 7.86
CA ASN A 45 -2.73 14.39 8.42
C ASN A 45 -3.25 12.96 8.48
N GLU A 46 -4.49 12.72 8.09
CA GLU A 46 -5.08 11.38 8.22
C GLU A 46 -6.09 11.12 7.10
N ILE A 47 -5.99 9.95 6.52
CA ILE A 47 -6.95 9.48 5.52
C ILE A 47 -7.39 8.08 5.96
N ILE A 48 -8.70 7.84 5.98
CA ILE A 48 -9.25 6.52 6.24
C ILE A 48 -9.87 6.03 4.94
N THR A 49 -9.43 4.87 4.48
CA THR A 49 -9.93 4.26 3.25
C THR A 49 -10.63 2.93 3.55
N GLU A 50 -11.57 2.57 2.69
CA GLU A 50 -12.15 1.23 2.66
C GLU A 50 -11.80 0.61 1.32
N GLU A 51 -11.09 -0.51 1.36
CA GLU A 51 -10.65 -1.22 0.17
C GLU A 51 -11.44 -2.49 -0.02
N THR A 52 -11.82 -2.75 -1.27
CA THR A 52 -12.41 -4.02 -1.68
C THR A 52 -11.40 -4.73 -2.57
N ILE A 53 -10.92 -5.88 -2.11
CA ILE A 53 -9.85 -6.63 -2.76
C ILE A 53 -10.34 -8.02 -3.14
N ILE A 54 -9.98 -8.47 -4.34
CA ILE A 54 -10.30 -9.84 -4.80
C ILE A 54 -9.00 -10.63 -4.91
N LEU A 55 -8.90 -11.71 -4.13
CA LEU A 55 -7.76 -12.64 -4.18
C LEU A 55 -8.23 -13.96 -4.78
N LYS A 56 -8.42 -13.98 -6.10
CA LYS A 56 -8.98 -15.15 -6.81
C LYS A 56 -8.16 -16.42 -6.67
N SER A 57 -6.85 -16.30 -6.51
CA SER A 57 -5.95 -17.44 -6.42
C SER A 57 -5.85 -18.06 -5.03
N LEU A 58 -6.28 -17.33 -4.00
CA LEU A 58 -6.18 -17.78 -2.60
C LEU A 58 -7.53 -18.11 -1.99
N ILE A 59 -8.42 -17.15 -2.10
CA ILE A 59 -9.75 -17.21 -1.54
C ILE A 59 -10.63 -16.63 -2.62
N LYS A 60 -11.53 -17.42 -3.19
CA LYS A 60 -12.48 -16.90 -4.18
C LYS A 60 -13.49 -15.98 -3.50
N LYS A 61 -13.00 -15.04 -2.69
CA LYS A 61 -13.82 -14.12 -1.91
C LYS A 61 -13.32 -12.71 -2.07
N GLU A 62 -14.29 -11.82 -1.98
CA GLU A 62 -14.08 -10.41 -1.85
C GLU A 62 -13.66 -10.11 -0.42
N ILE A 63 -12.55 -9.39 -0.25
CA ILE A 63 -12.07 -8.94 1.05
C ILE A 63 -12.36 -7.45 1.15
N VAL A 64 -13.09 -7.07 2.20
CA VAL A 64 -13.34 -5.66 2.50
C VAL A 64 -12.58 -5.33 3.77
N GLN A 65 -11.80 -4.27 3.73
CA GLN A 65 -11.03 -3.82 4.89
C GLN A 65 -10.98 -2.31 4.96
N GLN A 66 -10.76 -1.78 6.15
CA GLN A 66 -10.52 -0.35 6.34
C GLN A 66 -9.10 -0.14 6.83
N THR A 67 -8.50 0.95 6.36
CA THR A 67 -7.12 1.31 6.70
C THR A 67 -7.05 2.77 7.10
N ILE A 68 -6.35 3.05 8.20
CA ILE A 68 -6.04 4.40 8.62
C ILE A 68 -4.63 4.72 8.14
N HIS A 69 -4.50 5.79 7.35
CA HIS A 69 -3.22 6.27 6.87
C HIS A 69 -2.88 7.57 7.59
N GLN A 70 -1.85 7.55 8.40
CA GLN A 70 -1.33 8.75 9.05
C GLN A 70 -0.23 9.32 8.17
N ILE A 71 -0.43 10.56 7.74
CA ILE A 71 0.43 11.21 6.75
C ILE A 71 1.28 12.26 7.44
N LYS A 72 2.59 12.09 7.31
CA LYS A 72 3.60 13.04 7.79
C LYS A 72 4.49 13.41 6.62
N GLU A 73 5.40 14.35 6.82
CA GLU A 73 6.35 14.70 5.78
C GLU A 73 7.15 13.46 5.37
N ASN A 74 7.06 13.07 4.10
CA ASN A 74 7.78 11.94 3.51
C ASN A 74 7.53 10.58 4.18
N LYS A 75 6.47 10.47 4.99
CA LYS A 75 6.14 9.21 5.66
C LYS A 75 4.65 8.95 5.67
N ILE A 76 4.27 7.72 5.38
CA ILE A 76 2.90 7.25 5.50
C ILE A 76 2.91 6.03 6.42
N HIS A 77 2.19 6.12 7.53
CA HIS A 77 2.01 5.03 8.47
C HIS A 77 0.58 4.52 8.32
N SER A 78 0.43 3.32 7.79
CA SER A 78 -0.89 2.73 7.52
C SER A 78 -1.14 1.55 8.45
N GLU A 79 -2.31 1.54 9.08
CA GLU A 79 -2.75 0.43 9.92
C GLU A 79 -4.10 -0.08 9.41
N ILE A 80 -4.18 -1.37 9.16
CA ILE A 80 -5.43 -2.02 8.76
C ILE A 80 -6.25 -2.22 10.04
N ILE A 81 -7.45 -1.63 10.09
CA ILE A 81 -8.27 -1.61 11.29
C ILE A 81 -9.46 -2.58 11.28
N SER A 82 -9.68 -3.24 10.15
CA SER A 82 -10.73 -4.26 10.03
C SER A 82 -10.36 -5.30 8.98
N GLY A 83 -11.05 -6.43 9.01
CA GLY A 83 -10.84 -7.50 8.04
C GLY A 83 -9.83 -8.54 8.51
N ILE A 84 -9.45 -9.45 7.62
CA ILE A 84 -8.59 -10.60 7.97
C ILE A 84 -7.16 -10.20 8.35
N ALA A 85 -6.71 -9.04 7.89
CA ALA A 85 -5.37 -8.53 8.18
C ALA A 85 -5.39 -7.40 9.23
N LYS A 86 -6.43 -7.34 10.05
CA LYS A 86 -6.55 -6.34 11.11
C LYS A 86 -5.29 -6.27 11.97
N ASN A 87 -4.86 -5.04 12.28
CA ASN A 87 -3.64 -4.71 13.03
C ASN A 87 -2.34 -4.85 12.25
N SER A 88 -2.40 -5.18 10.96
CA SER A 88 -1.22 -5.14 10.10
C SER A 88 -0.81 -3.69 9.85
N ILE A 89 0.49 -3.45 9.74
CA ILE A 89 1.06 -2.11 9.59
C ILE A 89 1.92 -2.07 8.33
N ILE A 90 1.79 -0.99 7.57
CA ILE A 90 2.62 -0.72 6.40
C ILE A 90 3.19 0.69 6.57
N ASP A 91 4.50 0.80 6.69
CA ASP A 91 5.20 2.07 6.74
C ASP A 91 5.92 2.31 5.42
N ILE A 92 5.68 3.47 4.84
CA ILE A 92 6.35 3.92 3.61
C ILE A 92 7.09 5.20 3.94
N ILE A 93 8.41 5.19 3.73
CA ILE A 93 9.28 6.34 4.00
C ILE A 93 10.03 6.69 2.73
N LEU A 94 9.96 7.95 2.33
CA LEU A 94 10.64 8.46 1.15
C LEU A 94 11.88 9.26 1.54
N ASP A 95 13.03 8.87 1.01
CA ASP A 95 14.29 9.56 1.21
C ASP A 95 14.83 10.05 -0.12
N LYS A 96 15.25 11.30 -0.16
CA LYS A 96 15.89 11.87 -1.35
C LYS A 96 17.37 11.50 -1.35
N SER A 97 17.85 10.99 -2.48
CA SER A 97 19.27 10.66 -2.69
C SER A 97 19.66 11.18 -4.07
N GLU A 98 20.42 12.27 -4.11
CA GLU A 98 20.81 12.95 -5.34
C GLU A 98 19.57 13.33 -6.17
N GLU A 99 19.37 12.74 -7.34
CA GLU A 99 18.21 12.99 -8.21
C GLU A 99 17.16 11.87 -8.11
N GLU A 100 17.33 10.96 -7.16
CA GLU A 100 16.46 9.80 -6.99
C GLU A 100 15.70 9.86 -5.69
N THR A 101 14.56 9.17 -5.65
CA THR A 101 13.81 8.93 -4.43
C THR A 101 13.94 7.48 -4.06
N ASN A 102 14.38 7.22 -2.85
CA ASN A 102 14.41 5.88 -2.28
C ASN A 102 13.12 5.68 -1.48
N VAL A 103 12.31 4.72 -1.90
CA VAL A 103 11.07 4.37 -1.20
C VAL A 103 11.33 3.14 -0.35
N ASN A 104 11.31 3.33 0.96
CA ASN A 104 11.53 2.27 1.94
C ASN A 104 10.17 1.80 2.46
N VAL A 105 9.91 0.50 2.37
CA VAL A 105 8.65 -0.10 2.80
C VAL A 105 8.92 -1.10 3.91
N LYS A 106 8.24 -0.93 5.03
CA LYS A 106 8.28 -1.87 6.16
C LYS A 106 6.88 -2.39 6.39
N ILE A 107 6.73 -3.70 6.45
CA ILE A 107 5.44 -4.34 6.62
C ILE A 107 5.47 -5.26 7.85
N GLU A 108 4.48 -5.10 8.73
CA GLU A 108 4.19 -6.03 9.80
C GLU A 108 2.84 -6.67 9.49
N LEU A 109 2.87 -7.92 9.04
CA LEU A 109 1.66 -8.64 8.67
C LEU A 109 1.13 -9.41 9.87
N LYS A 110 -0.12 -9.12 10.25
CA LYS A 110 -0.85 -9.84 11.30
C LYS A 110 -2.10 -10.43 10.69
N LEU A 111 -2.23 -11.74 10.76
CA LEU A 111 -3.39 -12.44 10.23
C LEU A 111 -4.12 -13.12 11.37
N GLY A 112 -5.46 -13.17 11.29
CA GLY A 112 -6.27 -13.91 12.20
C GLY A 112 -5.97 -15.41 12.08
N PHE A 113 -6.49 -16.18 13.03
CA PHE A 113 -6.25 -17.64 13.10
C PHE A 113 -6.47 -18.34 11.75
N LYS A 114 -7.56 -18.00 11.05
CA LYS A 114 -7.87 -18.61 9.74
C LYS A 114 -6.91 -18.18 8.64
N GLY A 115 -6.31 -17.00 8.75
CA GLY A 115 -5.39 -16.48 7.75
C GLY A 115 -3.97 -16.99 7.89
N ARG A 116 -3.58 -17.52 9.05
CA ARG A 116 -2.20 -17.96 9.31
C ARG A 116 -1.73 -19.08 8.40
N ILE A 117 -2.64 -19.94 7.99
CA ILE A 117 -2.35 -21.04 7.08
C ILE A 117 -1.81 -20.50 5.74
N PHE A 118 -2.32 -19.33 5.34
CA PHE A 118 -1.96 -18.70 4.07
C PHE A 118 -0.90 -17.60 4.22
N GLU A 119 -0.32 -17.43 5.42
CA GLU A 119 0.61 -16.33 5.70
C GLU A 119 1.76 -16.20 4.70
N PRO A 120 2.50 -17.27 4.34
CA PRO A 120 3.60 -17.13 3.39
C PRO A 120 3.13 -16.64 2.02
N LEU A 121 1.96 -17.09 1.60
CA LEU A 121 1.38 -16.73 0.31
C LEU A 121 0.87 -15.29 0.33
N ILE A 122 0.19 -14.89 1.41
CA ILE A 122 -0.30 -13.52 1.58
C ILE A 122 0.87 -12.54 1.64
N LYS A 123 1.95 -12.89 2.34
CA LYS A 123 3.17 -12.10 2.43
C LYS A 123 3.75 -11.85 1.03
N LYS A 124 3.84 -12.89 0.21
CA LYS A 124 4.34 -12.77 -1.16
C LYS A 124 3.45 -11.87 -2.00
N TYR A 125 2.12 -12.05 -1.93
CA TYR A 125 1.17 -11.20 -2.64
C TYR A 125 1.25 -9.76 -2.20
N LEU A 126 1.33 -9.50 -0.90
CA LEU A 126 1.38 -8.14 -0.37
C LEU A 126 2.62 -7.40 -0.89
N LYS A 127 3.77 -8.08 -0.91
CA LYS A 127 4.99 -7.50 -1.48
C LYS A 127 4.80 -7.18 -2.97
N MET A 128 4.25 -8.12 -3.74
CA MET A 128 3.98 -7.93 -5.16
C MET A 128 3.03 -6.75 -5.41
N TYR A 129 2.00 -6.61 -4.57
CA TYR A 129 1.06 -5.50 -4.63
C TYR A 129 1.75 -4.16 -4.47
N VAL A 130 2.49 -4.02 -3.38
CA VAL A 130 3.15 -2.75 -3.08
C VAL A 130 4.17 -2.40 -4.15
N VAL A 131 5.00 -3.34 -4.54
CA VAL A 131 5.99 -3.14 -5.62
C VAL A 131 5.30 -2.77 -6.93
N GLY A 132 4.24 -3.51 -7.26
CA GLY A 132 3.48 -3.28 -8.50
C GLY A 132 2.85 -1.89 -8.54
N ILE A 133 2.23 -1.46 -7.44
CA ILE A 133 1.63 -0.13 -7.33
C ILE A 133 2.69 0.95 -7.47
N LEU A 134 3.81 0.83 -6.77
CA LEU A 134 4.89 1.82 -6.83
C LEU A 134 5.46 1.94 -8.24
N ARG A 135 5.67 0.83 -8.93
CA ARG A 135 6.15 0.85 -10.32
C ARG A 135 5.16 1.47 -11.28
N LYS A 136 3.87 1.21 -11.10
CA LYS A 136 2.83 1.81 -11.94
C LYS A 136 2.65 3.30 -11.66
N ILE A 137 2.84 3.72 -10.42
CA ILE A 137 2.89 5.14 -10.07
C ILE A 137 4.04 5.81 -10.83
N ASN A 138 5.22 5.19 -10.82
CA ASN A 138 6.38 5.69 -11.55
C ASN A 138 6.08 5.86 -13.04
N THR A 139 5.49 4.84 -13.66
CA THR A 139 5.10 4.87 -15.08
C THR A 139 4.11 5.99 -15.36
N ARG A 140 3.10 6.15 -14.50
CA ARG A 140 2.10 7.21 -14.63
C ARG A 140 2.73 8.60 -14.60
N ILE A 141 3.66 8.82 -13.67
CA ILE A 141 4.35 10.11 -13.54
C ILE A 141 5.19 10.40 -14.78
N LEU A 142 5.93 9.41 -15.27
CA LEU A 142 6.77 9.56 -16.46
C LEU A 142 5.96 9.82 -17.72
N GLU A 143 4.79 9.22 -17.85
CA GLU A 143 3.90 9.42 -19.01
C GLU A 143 3.30 10.82 -19.05
N LYS A 144 3.13 11.48 -17.90
CA LYS A 144 2.57 12.83 -17.81
C LYS A 144 3.60 13.91 -18.15
N ASN A 145 4.86 13.54 -18.16
CA ASN A 145 5.95 14.45 -18.50
C ASN A 145 6.35 14.27 -19.98
#